data_80f456af7900a5d1d3b73231d6612907
#
_entry.id   80f456af7900a5d1d3b73231d6612907
#
_cell.length_a   1.000
_cell.length_b   1.000
_cell.length_c   1.000
_cell.angle_alpha   90.00
_cell.angle_beta   90.00
_cell.angle_gamma   90.00
#
_symmetry.space_group_name_H-M   'P 1'
#
loop_
_entity.id
_entity.type
_entity.pdbx_description
1 polymer ?
#
loop_
_entity_poly.entity_id
_entity_poly.type
_entity_poly.pdbx_seq_one_letter_code
_entity_poly.pdbx_strand_id
1 'polypeptide(L)'
;MTTGLELALLGGALLGLGTVLLVVRLMPAEPDLAEALSRLTPARGRASALGPVSTARGRERIGVWAIKSLPPAVWVRTPTRELALLRIPLARFYGDKIVMALMGLVIPPLLAFLFELIGLGFPIAIPAIASLGLAVAMFFLPNYNAVDDAAKARLEFARALGAYIDLVALERNNGSGVRQAMESAAEVGDSWVFTRLSEELTRSRWSGLPPWDALHALADELGLPGLDDFADIMRLSGEEGASVYANLRARSSAMRTAMLHDEIAEANAVGERMTLPGSLLGVIFMALLVAPSLLRMFSNT
;
A
#
# COMPACT_ATOMS: atom_id res chain seq x y z
N MET A 1 -23.09 -5.42 -47.78
CA MET A 1 -21.85 -5.28 -46.99
C MET A 1 -22.02 -4.41 -45.73
N THR A 2 -23.08 -3.66 -45.57
CA THR A 2 -23.36 -2.78 -44.42
C THR A 2 -23.83 -3.52 -43.17
N THR A 3 -24.64 -4.57 -43.31
CA THR A 3 -25.18 -5.36 -42.18
C THR A 3 -24.13 -6.15 -41.39
N GLY A 4 -23.07 -6.60 -42.04
CA GLY A 4 -21.96 -7.31 -41.34
C GLY A 4 -21.13 -6.37 -40.50
N LEU A 5 -20.88 -5.16 -40.97
CA LEU A 5 -20.12 -4.13 -40.24
C LEU A 5 -20.91 -3.61 -39.01
N GLU A 6 -22.23 -3.42 -39.18
CA GLU A 6 -23.10 -3.00 -38.08
C GLU A 6 -23.23 -4.06 -36.98
N LEU A 7 -23.33 -5.34 -37.34
CA LEU A 7 -23.33 -6.46 -36.40
C LEU A 7 -21.96 -6.62 -35.68
N ALA A 8 -20.87 -6.40 -36.39
CA ALA A 8 -19.51 -6.44 -35.77
C ALA A 8 -19.30 -5.27 -34.81
N LEU A 9 -19.76 -4.06 -35.15
CA LEU A 9 -19.74 -2.88 -34.30
C LEU A 9 -20.60 -3.05 -33.03
N LEU A 10 -21.82 -3.59 -33.18
CA LEU A 10 -22.69 -3.90 -32.04
C LEU A 10 -22.11 -5.00 -31.13
N GLY A 11 -21.55 -6.06 -31.71
CA GLY A 11 -20.90 -7.12 -30.98
C GLY A 11 -19.65 -6.61 -30.19
N GLY A 12 -18.81 -5.80 -30.84
CA GLY A 12 -17.66 -5.17 -30.23
C GLY A 12 -18.03 -4.17 -29.12
N ALA A 13 -19.08 -3.37 -29.33
CA ALA A 13 -19.60 -2.45 -28.31
C ALA A 13 -20.18 -3.19 -27.09
N LEU A 14 -20.92 -4.28 -27.30
CA LEU A 14 -21.48 -5.12 -26.24
C LEU A 14 -20.37 -5.84 -25.44
N LEU A 15 -19.36 -6.38 -26.12
CA LEU A 15 -18.19 -6.99 -25.47
C LEU A 15 -17.36 -5.95 -24.72
N GLY A 16 -17.13 -4.76 -25.31
CA GLY A 16 -16.46 -3.65 -24.66
C GLY A 16 -17.21 -3.14 -23.44
N LEU A 17 -18.53 -2.97 -23.56
CA LEU A 17 -19.38 -2.59 -22.42
C LEU A 17 -19.41 -3.67 -21.33
N GLY A 18 -19.49 -4.94 -21.72
CA GLY A 18 -19.43 -6.08 -20.78
C GLY A 18 -18.12 -6.17 -20.02
N THR A 19 -17.00 -5.94 -20.70
CA THR A 19 -15.66 -5.92 -20.06
C THR A 19 -15.48 -4.69 -19.17
N VAL A 20 -15.92 -3.51 -19.58
CA VAL A 20 -15.91 -2.30 -18.75
C VAL A 20 -16.79 -2.48 -17.51
N LEU A 21 -17.99 -3.00 -17.64
CA LEU A 21 -18.88 -3.30 -16.52
C LEU A 21 -18.29 -4.35 -15.59
N LEU A 22 -17.61 -5.36 -16.12
CA LEU A 22 -16.96 -6.41 -15.33
C LEU A 22 -15.74 -5.83 -14.60
N VAL A 23 -14.94 -4.99 -15.24
CA VAL A 23 -13.83 -4.27 -14.62
C VAL A 23 -14.33 -3.30 -13.56
N VAL A 24 -15.34 -2.49 -13.84
CA VAL A 24 -15.96 -1.55 -12.88
C VAL A 24 -16.58 -2.29 -11.69
N ARG A 25 -17.20 -3.45 -11.93
CA ARG A 25 -17.77 -4.28 -10.85
C ARG A 25 -16.69 -5.00 -10.02
N LEU A 26 -15.51 -5.24 -10.58
CA LEU A 26 -14.36 -5.84 -9.90
C LEU A 26 -13.46 -4.78 -9.25
N MET A 27 -13.45 -3.54 -9.75
CA MET A 27 -12.80 -2.43 -9.07
C MET A 27 -13.55 -2.10 -7.77
N PRO A 28 -12.83 -1.79 -6.67
CA PRO A 28 -13.46 -1.33 -5.46
C PRO A 28 -14.08 0.04 -5.75
N ALA A 29 -15.38 0.07 -6.00
CA ALA A 29 -16.15 1.29 -5.94
C ALA A 29 -16.35 1.63 -4.48
N GLU A 30 -15.85 2.77 -4.08
CA GLU A 30 -16.11 3.58 -2.90
C GLU A 30 -15.90 2.97 -1.49
N PRO A 31 -15.44 3.77 -0.52
CA PRO A 31 -15.37 3.36 0.87
C PRO A 31 -16.76 2.97 1.37
N ASP A 32 -16.87 1.74 1.86
CA ASP A 32 -18.12 1.19 2.37
C ASP A 32 -18.60 2.02 3.55
N LEU A 33 -19.84 2.52 3.47
CA LEU A 33 -20.52 3.16 4.59
C LEU A 33 -20.50 2.27 5.85
N ALA A 34 -20.51 0.93 5.68
CA ALA A 34 -20.36 -0.01 6.78
C ALA A 34 -18.95 0.02 7.39
N GLU A 35 -17.90 0.24 6.59
CA GLU A 35 -16.53 0.42 7.08
C GLU A 35 -16.34 1.81 7.71
N ALA A 36 -16.96 2.85 7.16
CA ALA A 36 -17.01 4.17 7.77
C ALA A 36 -17.80 4.16 9.09
N LEU A 37 -18.91 3.44 9.15
CA LEU A 37 -19.68 3.24 10.39
C LEU A 37 -18.97 2.33 11.40
N SER A 38 -18.19 1.33 10.96
CA SER A 38 -17.39 0.49 11.86
C SER A 38 -16.22 1.28 12.47
N ARG A 39 -15.75 2.30 11.80
CA ARG A 39 -14.76 3.26 12.33
C ARG A 39 -15.36 4.19 13.40
N LEU A 40 -16.66 4.41 13.36
CA LEU A 40 -17.39 5.22 14.33
C LEU A 40 -17.89 4.41 15.55
N THR A 41 -17.76 3.06 15.53
CA THR A 41 -18.19 2.21 16.63
C THR A 41 -16.98 1.59 17.35
N PRO A 42 -16.57 2.09 18.52
CA PRO A 42 -15.26 1.81 19.11
C PRO A 42 -15.04 0.40 19.66
N ALA A 43 -16.00 -0.49 19.68
CA ALA A 43 -15.89 -1.67 20.56
C ALA A 43 -16.01 -3.07 19.90
N ARG A 44 -16.23 -3.19 18.59
CA ARG A 44 -16.54 -4.51 17.98
C ARG A 44 -15.62 -4.98 16.86
N GLY A 45 -14.48 -4.34 16.65
CA GLY A 45 -13.63 -4.52 15.47
C GLY A 45 -12.81 -5.82 15.42
N ARG A 46 -12.78 -6.67 16.45
CA ARG A 46 -11.79 -7.76 16.50
C ARG A 46 -12.35 -9.17 16.28
N ALA A 47 -13.64 -9.34 16.39
CA ALA A 47 -14.29 -10.59 15.98
C ALA A 47 -14.45 -10.69 14.45
N SER A 48 -14.21 -9.59 13.71
CA SER A 48 -14.42 -9.52 12.26
C SER A 48 -13.25 -9.97 11.39
N ALA A 49 -12.08 -10.27 11.95
CA ALA A 49 -11.00 -10.88 11.16
C ALA A 49 -11.35 -12.32 10.74
N LEU A 50 -12.33 -12.94 11.40
CA LEU A 50 -12.92 -14.24 11.08
C LEU A 50 -14.44 -14.11 10.95
N GLY A 51 -14.94 -13.00 10.41
CA GLY A 51 -16.36 -12.83 10.15
C GLY A 51 -16.93 -13.96 9.29
N PRO A 52 -18.23 -14.31 9.45
CA PRO A 52 -18.82 -15.44 8.73
C PRO A 52 -18.62 -15.24 7.22
N VAL A 53 -18.20 -16.32 6.56
CA VAL A 53 -17.90 -16.40 5.12
C VAL A 53 -19.03 -15.87 4.22
N SER A 54 -20.23 -15.73 4.77
CA SER A 54 -21.43 -15.23 4.09
C SER A 54 -21.41 -13.72 3.78
N THR A 55 -20.56 -12.93 4.45
CA THR A 55 -20.44 -11.47 4.22
C THR A 55 -19.20 -11.09 3.40
N ALA A 56 -18.38 -12.08 3.05
CA ALA A 56 -17.19 -11.85 2.24
C ALA A 56 -17.59 -11.35 0.83
N ARG A 57 -17.03 -10.21 0.42
CA ARG A 57 -17.16 -9.67 -0.95
C ARG A 57 -16.62 -10.66 -1.97
N GLY A 58 -17.07 -10.55 -3.22
CA GLY A 58 -16.72 -11.49 -4.29
C GLY A 58 -15.21 -11.84 -4.37
N ARG A 59 -14.33 -10.86 -4.16
CA ARG A 59 -12.86 -11.06 -4.13
C ARG A 59 -12.38 -11.86 -2.94
N GLU A 60 -12.95 -11.65 -1.75
CA GLU A 60 -12.61 -12.43 -0.55
C GLU A 60 -13.09 -13.87 -0.69
N ARG A 61 -14.24 -14.11 -1.32
CA ARG A 61 -14.73 -15.47 -1.63
C ARG A 61 -13.79 -16.21 -2.57
N ILE A 62 -13.29 -15.52 -3.60
CA ILE A 62 -12.28 -16.07 -4.52
C ILE A 62 -11.00 -16.38 -3.74
N GLY A 63 -10.56 -15.46 -2.87
CA GLY A 63 -9.38 -15.66 -2.03
C GLY A 63 -9.51 -16.82 -1.05
N VAL A 64 -10.65 -16.97 -0.37
CA VAL A 64 -10.92 -18.11 0.53
C VAL A 64 -10.94 -19.43 -0.24
N TRP A 65 -11.56 -19.45 -1.42
CA TRP A 65 -11.52 -20.63 -2.30
C TRP A 65 -10.10 -20.97 -2.71
N ALA A 66 -9.32 -19.94 -3.09
CA ALA A 66 -7.96 -20.10 -3.53
C ALA A 66 -7.00 -20.61 -2.45
N ILE A 67 -7.16 -20.14 -1.21
CA ILE A 67 -6.38 -20.62 -0.05
C ILE A 67 -6.65 -22.13 0.19
N LYS A 68 -7.90 -22.57 -0.04
CA LYS A 68 -8.28 -23.98 0.15
C LYS A 68 -7.85 -24.89 -0.99
N SER A 69 -7.80 -24.36 -2.23
CA SER A 69 -7.63 -25.17 -3.44
C SER A 69 -6.20 -25.17 -3.98
N LEU A 70 -5.41 -24.15 -3.67
CA LEU A 70 -4.05 -23.99 -4.21
C LEU A 70 -2.99 -24.27 -3.14
N PRO A 71 -1.90 -25.01 -3.50
CA PRO A 71 -0.82 -25.27 -2.56
C PRO A 71 -0.08 -23.99 -2.16
N PRO A 72 0.45 -23.92 -0.92
CA PRO A 72 1.15 -22.73 -0.40
C PRO A 72 2.32 -22.26 -1.28
N ALA A 73 2.94 -23.16 -2.03
CA ALA A 73 4.07 -22.86 -2.93
C ALA A 73 3.72 -21.90 -4.06
N VAL A 74 2.44 -21.83 -4.49
CA VAL A 74 1.98 -20.93 -5.56
C VAL A 74 2.01 -19.47 -5.11
N TRP A 75 1.86 -19.22 -3.80
CA TRP A 75 1.69 -17.87 -3.29
C TRP A 75 2.98 -17.06 -3.24
N VAL A 76 4.14 -17.66 -3.46
CA VAL A 76 5.46 -17.01 -3.45
C VAL A 76 5.49 -15.91 -2.37
N ARG A 77 6.47 -15.70 -1.60
CA ARG A 77 6.65 -14.71 -0.51
C ARG A 77 5.43 -13.78 -0.25
N THR A 78 4.57 -14.14 0.67
CA THR A 78 3.46 -13.27 1.11
C THR A 78 3.99 -12.24 2.10
N PRO A 79 3.82 -10.94 1.88
CA PRO A 79 4.29 -9.89 2.79
C PRO A 79 3.36 -9.76 4.00
N THR A 80 3.47 -10.69 4.96
CA THR A 80 2.52 -10.79 6.09
C THR A 80 2.60 -9.61 7.05
N ARG A 81 3.78 -9.05 7.29
CA ARG A 81 3.98 -7.85 8.13
C ARG A 81 3.36 -6.61 7.48
N GLU A 82 3.54 -6.45 6.19
CA GLU A 82 2.98 -5.37 5.40
C GLU A 82 1.44 -5.42 5.38
N LEU A 83 0.89 -6.61 5.21
CA LEU A 83 -0.56 -6.82 5.25
C LEU A 83 -1.15 -6.57 6.64
N ALA A 84 -0.43 -6.94 7.71
CA ALA A 84 -0.84 -6.65 9.09
C ALA A 84 -0.88 -5.15 9.36
N LEU A 85 0.13 -4.41 8.90
CA LEU A 85 0.19 -2.94 9.01
C LEU A 85 -0.99 -2.28 8.28
N LEU A 86 -1.29 -2.73 7.05
CA LEU A 86 -2.38 -2.21 6.22
C LEU A 86 -3.77 -2.74 6.63
N ARG A 87 -3.85 -3.65 7.60
CA ARG A 87 -5.08 -4.34 8.02
C ARG A 87 -5.82 -5.05 6.87
N ILE A 88 -5.06 -5.55 5.87
CA ILE A 88 -5.61 -6.26 4.73
C ILE A 88 -5.71 -7.75 5.06
N PRO A 89 -6.92 -8.35 5.03
CA PRO A 89 -7.08 -9.79 5.24
C PRO A 89 -6.36 -10.60 4.15
N LEU A 90 -5.70 -11.69 4.53
CA LEU A 90 -5.02 -12.60 3.59
C LEU A 90 -5.94 -13.07 2.46
N ALA A 91 -7.21 -13.35 2.79
CA ALA A 91 -8.19 -13.77 1.80
C ALA A 91 -8.41 -12.71 0.71
N ARG A 92 -8.51 -11.44 1.09
CA ARG A 92 -8.63 -10.32 0.14
C ARG A 92 -7.39 -10.19 -0.74
N PHE A 93 -6.22 -10.25 -0.13
CA PHE A 93 -4.95 -10.15 -0.85
C PHE A 93 -4.77 -11.26 -1.91
N TYR A 94 -5.08 -12.51 -1.55
CA TYR A 94 -5.03 -13.61 -2.50
C TYR A 94 -6.12 -13.53 -3.57
N GLY A 95 -7.30 -13.03 -3.20
CA GLY A 95 -8.36 -12.73 -4.17
C GLY A 95 -7.91 -11.70 -5.21
N ASP A 96 -7.25 -10.62 -4.77
CA ASP A 96 -6.73 -9.57 -5.65
C ASP A 96 -5.63 -10.13 -6.58
N LYS A 97 -4.74 -11.01 -6.11
CA LYS A 97 -3.74 -11.68 -6.96
C LYS A 97 -4.38 -12.48 -8.10
N ILE A 98 -5.40 -13.26 -7.79
CA ILE A 98 -6.10 -14.08 -8.81
C ILE A 98 -6.83 -13.19 -9.80
N VAL A 99 -7.54 -12.18 -9.32
CA VAL A 99 -8.28 -11.27 -10.21
C VAL A 99 -7.32 -10.52 -11.14
N MET A 100 -6.19 -10.04 -10.62
CA MET A 100 -5.17 -9.36 -11.45
C MET A 100 -4.54 -10.32 -12.46
N ALA A 101 -4.19 -11.54 -12.05
CA ALA A 101 -3.66 -12.54 -12.98
C ALA A 101 -4.68 -12.91 -14.08
N LEU A 102 -5.96 -13.04 -13.72
CA LEU A 102 -7.02 -13.34 -14.68
C LEU A 102 -7.22 -12.16 -15.66
N MET A 103 -7.15 -10.93 -15.18
CA MET A 103 -7.17 -9.76 -16.06
C MET A 103 -6.00 -9.77 -17.05
N GLY A 104 -4.78 -10.04 -16.57
CA GLY A 104 -3.60 -10.16 -17.41
C GLY A 104 -3.71 -11.27 -18.46
N LEU A 105 -4.40 -12.37 -18.13
CA LEU A 105 -4.63 -13.48 -19.03
C LEU A 105 -5.67 -13.14 -20.12
N VAL A 106 -6.69 -12.38 -19.79
CA VAL A 106 -7.85 -12.11 -20.68
C VAL A 106 -7.60 -10.91 -21.60
N ILE A 107 -6.88 -9.89 -21.14
CA ILE A 107 -6.70 -8.65 -21.90
C ILE A 107 -6.02 -8.86 -23.25
N PRO A 108 -4.88 -9.56 -23.42
CA PRO A 108 -4.22 -9.69 -24.70
C PRO A 108 -5.03 -10.48 -25.77
N PRO A 109 -5.67 -11.61 -25.44
CA PRO A 109 -6.54 -12.29 -26.39
C PRO A 109 -7.75 -11.43 -26.83
N LEU A 110 -8.31 -10.67 -25.89
CA LEU A 110 -9.42 -9.76 -26.18
C LEU A 110 -8.99 -8.66 -27.14
N LEU A 111 -7.82 -8.06 -26.93
CA LEU A 111 -7.26 -7.06 -27.84
C LEU A 111 -6.93 -7.68 -29.21
N ALA A 112 -6.36 -8.88 -29.24
CA ALA A 112 -6.08 -9.57 -30.52
C ALA A 112 -7.37 -9.82 -31.31
N PHE A 113 -8.43 -10.26 -30.64
CA PHE A 113 -9.75 -10.44 -31.27
C PHE A 113 -10.31 -9.12 -31.82
N LEU A 114 -10.12 -8.02 -31.08
CA LEU A 114 -10.55 -6.70 -31.55
C LEU A 114 -9.76 -6.23 -32.79
N PHE A 115 -8.44 -6.48 -32.83
CA PHE A 115 -7.59 -6.18 -33.99
C PHE A 115 -7.95 -7.01 -35.20
N GLU A 116 -8.32 -8.28 -35.02
CA GLU A 116 -8.78 -9.15 -36.09
C GLU A 116 -10.06 -8.65 -36.74
N LEU A 117 -11.00 -8.08 -35.97
CA LEU A 117 -12.22 -7.43 -36.47
C LEU A 117 -11.93 -6.21 -37.36
N ILE A 118 -10.80 -5.54 -37.15
CA ILE A 118 -10.38 -4.36 -37.94
C ILE A 118 -9.53 -4.81 -39.15
N GLY A 119 -9.28 -6.11 -39.31
CA GLY A 119 -8.50 -6.65 -40.43
C GLY A 119 -6.97 -6.71 -40.16
N LEU A 120 -6.54 -6.39 -38.94
CA LEU A 120 -5.17 -6.51 -38.51
C LEU A 120 -4.97 -7.88 -37.82
N GLY A 121 -4.92 -8.96 -38.60
CA GLY A 121 -4.70 -10.32 -38.07
C GLY A 121 -3.29 -10.51 -37.54
N PHE A 122 -3.15 -10.88 -36.26
CA PHE A 122 -1.89 -11.29 -35.67
C PHE A 122 -1.81 -12.82 -35.56
N PRO A 123 -0.63 -13.43 -35.71
CA PRO A 123 -0.45 -14.85 -35.41
C PRO A 123 -0.87 -15.16 -33.98
N ILE A 124 -1.67 -16.21 -33.77
CA ILE A 124 -2.25 -16.60 -32.45
C ILE A 124 -1.16 -16.78 -31.38
N ALA A 125 0.06 -17.10 -31.76
CA ALA A 125 1.18 -17.28 -30.84
C ALA A 125 1.54 -15.98 -30.08
N ILE A 126 1.39 -14.80 -30.70
CA ILE A 126 1.75 -13.51 -30.09
C ILE A 126 0.84 -13.18 -28.91
N PRO A 127 -0.52 -13.15 -29.07
CA PRO A 127 -1.39 -12.91 -27.93
C PRO A 127 -1.32 -14.00 -26.86
N ALA A 128 -1.05 -15.25 -27.22
CA ALA A 128 -0.90 -16.34 -26.26
C ALA A 128 0.33 -16.16 -25.35
N ILE A 129 1.48 -15.82 -25.90
CA ILE A 129 2.71 -15.55 -25.12
C ILE A 129 2.54 -14.26 -24.31
N ALA A 130 1.96 -13.22 -24.91
CA ALA A 130 1.70 -11.96 -24.23
C ALA A 130 0.73 -12.13 -23.03
N SER A 131 -0.32 -12.96 -23.17
CA SER A 131 -1.25 -13.23 -22.09
C SER A 131 -0.60 -13.93 -20.91
N LEU A 132 0.27 -14.92 -21.16
CA LEU A 132 0.99 -15.62 -20.11
C LEU A 132 1.98 -14.68 -19.39
N GLY A 133 2.75 -13.90 -20.14
CA GLY A 133 3.68 -12.92 -19.58
C GLY A 133 2.96 -11.84 -18.75
N LEU A 134 1.85 -11.30 -19.27
CA LEU A 134 1.08 -10.28 -18.58
C LEU A 134 0.37 -10.85 -17.35
N ALA A 135 -0.15 -12.08 -17.39
CA ALA A 135 -0.77 -12.74 -16.25
C ALA A 135 0.23 -12.92 -15.10
N VAL A 136 1.47 -13.33 -15.40
CA VAL A 136 2.55 -13.43 -14.40
C VAL A 136 2.91 -12.04 -13.84
N ALA A 137 3.09 -11.04 -14.66
CA ALA A 137 3.41 -9.69 -14.21
C ALA A 137 2.31 -9.13 -13.30
N MET A 138 1.03 -9.27 -13.71
CA MET A 138 -0.13 -8.82 -12.95
C MET A 138 -0.32 -9.61 -11.64
N PHE A 139 0.09 -10.88 -11.60
CA PHE A 139 0.06 -11.67 -10.36
C PHE A 139 0.99 -11.12 -9.27
N PHE A 140 2.13 -10.53 -9.65
CA PHE A 140 3.08 -9.93 -8.72
C PHE A 140 2.75 -8.47 -8.35
N LEU A 141 1.91 -7.79 -9.12
CA LEU A 141 1.55 -6.40 -8.90
C LEU A 141 0.97 -6.11 -7.50
N PRO A 142 0.05 -6.94 -6.93
CA PRO A 142 -0.44 -6.73 -5.57
C PRO A 142 0.65 -6.85 -4.51
N ASN A 143 1.68 -7.67 -4.73
CA ASN A 143 2.83 -7.75 -3.81
C ASN A 143 3.61 -6.44 -3.78
N TYR A 144 3.89 -5.88 -4.95
CA TYR A 144 4.60 -4.62 -5.08
C TYR A 144 3.82 -3.48 -4.42
N ASN A 145 2.53 -3.39 -4.73
CA ASN A 145 1.65 -2.37 -4.15
C ASN A 145 1.57 -2.49 -2.62
N ALA A 146 1.42 -3.71 -2.08
CA ALA A 146 1.36 -3.91 -0.63
C ALA A 146 2.65 -3.47 0.08
N VAL A 147 3.82 -3.70 -0.52
CA VAL A 147 5.11 -3.26 0.04
C VAL A 147 5.24 -1.74 -0.03
N ASP A 148 4.87 -1.12 -1.14
CA ASP A 148 4.93 0.33 -1.35
C ASP A 148 3.95 1.07 -0.40
N ASP A 149 2.71 0.60 -0.30
CA ASP A 149 1.71 1.16 0.60
C ASP A 149 2.11 0.98 2.07
N ALA A 150 2.72 -0.15 2.42
CA ALA A 150 3.25 -0.36 3.78
C ALA A 150 4.43 0.57 4.10
N ALA A 151 5.29 0.87 3.12
CA ALA A 151 6.37 1.84 3.32
C ALA A 151 5.81 3.25 3.60
N LYS A 152 4.78 3.67 2.86
CA LYS A 152 4.07 4.93 3.09
C LYS A 152 3.40 4.96 4.47
N ALA A 153 2.73 3.87 4.85
CA ALA A 153 2.06 3.74 6.14
C ALA A 153 3.07 3.78 7.31
N ARG A 154 4.27 3.17 7.17
CA ARG A 154 5.33 3.28 8.18
C ARG A 154 5.83 4.71 8.36
N LEU A 155 5.98 5.45 7.26
CA LEU A 155 6.38 6.85 7.32
C LEU A 155 5.32 7.72 8.01
N GLU A 156 4.05 7.49 7.69
CA GLU A 156 2.93 8.15 8.36
C GLU A 156 2.89 7.82 9.85
N PHE A 157 3.09 6.53 10.19
CA PHE A 157 3.17 6.09 11.58
C PHE A 157 4.31 6.80 12.33
N ALA A 158 5.49 6.87 11.75
CA ALA A 158 6.65 7.51 12.37
C ALA A 158 6.42 9.00 12.63
N ARG A 159 5.76 9.71 11.70
CA ARG A 159 5.35 11.12 11.89
C ARG A 159 4.36 11.28 13.05
N ALA A 160 3.33 10.46 13.08
CA ALA A 160 2.32 10.49 14.14
C ALA A 160 2.90 10.07 15.50
N LEU A 161 3.82 9.10 15.52
CA LEU A 161 4.52 8.68 16.73
C LEU A 161 5.32 9.83 17.37
N GLY A 162 5.97 10.67 16.57
CA GLY A 162 6.65 11.86 17.08
C GLY A 162 5.71 12.79 17.84
N ALA A 163 4.52 13.07 17.29
CA ALA A 163 3.49 13.87 17.96
C ALA A 163 2.96 13.16 19.21
N TYR A 164 2.75 11.86 19.16
CA TYR A 164 2.31 11.07 20.29
C TYR A 164 3.33 11.10 21.45
N ILE A 165 4.63 10.96 21.15
CA ILE A 165 5.71 11.06 22.16
C ILE A 165 5.70 12.43 22.86
N ASP A 166 5.50 13.52 22.09
CA ASP A 166 5.41 14.87 22.67
C ASP A 166 4.22 14.99 23.62
N LEU A 167 3.06 14.44 23.26
CA LEU A 167 1.85 14.44 24.11
C LEU A 167 2.07 13.61 25.37
N VAL A 168 2.67 12.43 25.27
CA VAL A 168 3.02 11.60 26.45
C VAL A 168 3.99 12.34 27.36
N ALA A 169 5.00 13.02 26.79
CA ALA A 169 5.94 13.81 27.57
C ALA A 169 5.26 14.94 28.33
N LEU A 170 4.31 15.63 27.70
CA LEU A 170 3.51 16.69 28.31
C LEU A 170 2.67 16.14 29.48
N GLU A 171 1.96 15.04 29.28
CA GLU A 171 1.18 14.37 30.33
C GLU A 171 2.06 13.90 31.50
N ARG A 172 3.23 13.34 31.22
CA ARG A 172 4.21 12.96 32.25
C ARG A 172 4.71 14.17 33.03
N ASN A 173 4.96 15.30 32.37
CA ASN A 173 5.36 16.54 33.03
C ASN A 173 4.26 17.11 33.94
N ASN A 174 2.99 16.86 33.62
CA ASN A 174 1.84 17.22 34.43
C ASN A 174 1.63 16.28 35.65
N GLY A 175 2.49 15.26 35.81
CA GLY A 175 2.44 14.33 36.94
C GLY A 175 1.56 13.08 36.69
N SER A 176 1.03 12.90 35.50
CA SER A 176 0.28 11.68 35.14
C SER A 176 1.14 10.45 35.26
N GLY A 177 0.58 9.32 35.75
CA GLY A 177 1.24 8.02 35.76
C GLY A 177 1.58 7.56 34.33
N VAL A 178 2.56 6.65 34.17
CA VAL A 178 3.04 6.18 32.85
C VAL A 178 1.88 5.69 31.97
N ARG A 179 1.08 4.76 32.50
CA ARG A 179 -0.07 4.21 31.78
C ARG A 179 -1.08 5.30 31.41
N GLN A 180 -1.43 6.15 32.35
CA GLN A 180 -2.39 7.22 32.14
C GLN A 180 -1.91 8.21 31.08
N ALA A 181 -0.63 8.61 31.11
CA ALA A 181 -0.05 9.52 30.13
C ALA A 181 -0.13 8.94 28.71
N MET A 182 0.18 7.63 28.55
CA MET A 182 0.13 6.96 27.26
C MET A 182 -1.32 6.84 26.74
N GLU A 183 -2.28 6.49 27.61
CA GLU A 183 -3.69 6.37 27.24
C GLU A 183 -4.30 7.72 26.90
N SER A 184 -4.10 8.75 27.74
CA SER A 184 -4.61 10.10 27.47
C SER A 184 -4.04 10.68 26.19
N ALA A 185 -2.73 10.50 25.94
CA ALA A 185 -2.11 10.97 24.70
C ALA A 185 -2.68 10.25 23.46
N ALA A 186 -3.03 8.96 23.57
CA ALA A 186 -3.61 8.21 22.45
C ALA A 186 -5.05 8.62 22.12
N GLU A 187 -5.76 9.26 23.04
CA GLU A 187 -7.14 9.75 22.86
C GLU A 187 -7.19 11.13 22.17
N VAL A 188 -6.09 11.88 22.13
CA VAL A 188 -6.05 13.24 21.58
C VAL A 188 -6.09 13.26 20.06
N GLY A 189 -5.49 12.28 19.39
CA GLY A 189 -5.34 12.28 17.94
C GLY A 189 -6.41 11.46 17.22
N ASP A 190 -6.89 11.98 16.08
CA ASP A 190 -7.92 11.32 15.26
C ASP A 190 -7.36 10.40 14.18
N SER A 191 -6.01 10.31 14.03
CA SER A 191 -5.42 9.49 12.98
C SER A 191 -5.52 7.99 13.29
N TRP A 192 -5.45 7.17 12.23
CA TRP A 192 -5.46 5.71 12.38
C TRP A 192 -4.34 5.19 13.30
N VAL A 193 -3.22 5.92 13.39
CA VAL A 193 -2.09 5.59 14.28
C VAL A 193 -2.49 5.73 15.73
N PHE A 194 -3.10 6.87 16.12
CA PHE A 194 -3.57 7.11 17.48
C PHE A 194 -4.65 6.08 17.85
N THR A 195 -5.57 5.80 16.95
CA THR A 195 -6.57 4.74 17.13
C THR A 195 -5.92 3.38 17.40
N ARG A 196 -4.86 3.04 16.64
CA ARG A 196 -4.14 1.77 16.81
C ARG A 196 -3.44 1.68 18.17
N LEU A 197 -2.79 2.77 18.58
CA LEU A 197 -2.15 2.86 19.90
C LEU A 197 -3.18 2.75 21.03
N SER A 198 -4.30 3.47 20.95
CA SER A 198 -5.38 3.43 21.93
C SER A 198 -6.00 2.03 22.04
N GLU A 199 -6.25 1.35 20.90
CA GLU A 199 -6.74 -0.02 20.88
C GLU A 199 -5.80 -0.98 21.61
N GLU A 200 -4.48 -0.83 21.38
CA GLU A 200 -3.48 -1.72 21.96
C GLU A 200 -3.30 -1.48 23.48
N LEU A 201 -3.26 -0.21 23.88
CA LEU A 201 -3.21 0.18 25.29
C LEU A 201 -4.46 -0.28 26.06
N THR A 202 -5.63 -0.12 25.47
CA THR A 202 -6.89 -0.62 26.03
C THR A 202 -6.83 -2.15 26.20
N ARG A 203 -6.31 -2.87 25.21
CA ARG A 203 -6.13 -4.33 25.29
C ARG A 203 -5.18 -4.71 26.41
N SER A 204 -4.06 -4.00 26.55
CA SER A 204 -3.09 -4.26 27.62
C SER A 204 -3.71 -4.10 29.01
N ARG A 205 -4.62 -3.13 29.16
CA ARG A 205 -5.38 -2.91 30.42
C ARG A 205 -6.25 -4.12 30.77
N TRP A 206 -6.99 -4.66 29.78
CA TRP A 206 -7.86 -5.82 30.01
C TRP A 206 -7.12 -7.12 30.19
N SER A 207 -5.93 -7.29 29.58
CA SER A 207 -5.11 -8.48 29.75
C SER A 207 -4.21 -8.43 30.98
N GLY A 208 -4.13 -7.30 31.69
CA GLY A 208 -3.24 -7.11 32.82
C GLY A 208 -1.76 -6.96 32.46
N LEU A 209 -1.45 -6.86 31.17
CA LEU A 209 -0.08 -6.65 30.69
C LEU A 209 0.39 -5.22 30.92
N PRO A 210 1.68 -4.99 31.15
CA PRO A 210 2.24 -3.65 31.13
C PRO A 210 2.02 -2.97 29.77
N PRO A 211 1.76 -1.65 29.72
CA PRO A 211 1.50 -0.98 28.44
C PRO A 211 2.67 -1.00 27.48
N TRP A 212 3.89 -0.96 27.98
CA TRP A 212 5.11 -1.04 27.16
C TRP A 212 5.30 -2.41 26.52
N ASP A 213 4.96 -3.51 27.19
CA ASP A 213 5.02 -4.85 26.60
C ASP A 213 4.02 -5.00 25.43
N ALA A 214 2.84 -4.40 25.54
CA ALA A 214 1.88 -4.37 24.46
C ALA A 214 2.39 -3.55 23.26
N LEU A 215 3.09 -2.43 23.51
CA LEU A 215 3.69 -1.63 22.44
C LEU A 215 4.89 -2.33 21.80
N HIS A 216 5.72 -3.07 22.56
CA HIS A 216 6.77 -3.94 22.00
C HIS A 216 6.18 -4.99 21.05
N ALA A 217 5.14 -5.69 21.47
CA ALA A 217 4.47 -6.68 20.63
C ALA A 217 3.89 -6.03 19.35
N LEU A 218 3.35 -4.83 19.46
CA LEU A 218 2.85 -4.07 18.30
C LEU A 218 3.99 -3.63 17.39
N ALA A 219 5.10 -3.18 17.93
CA ALA A 219 6.30 -2.77 17.19
C ALA A 219 6.87 -3.93 16.37
N ASP A 220 6.94 -5.10 16.95
CA ASP A 220 7.40 -6.33 16.29
C ASP A 220 6.44 -6.78 15.18
N GLU A 221 5.12 -6.76 15.46
CA GLU A 221 4.10 -7.13 14.48
C GLU A 221 4.17 -6.25 13.23
N LEU A 222 4.34 -4.95 13.42
CA LEU A 222 4.27 -3.95 12.34
C LEU A 222 5.64 -3.59 11.75
N GLY A 223 6.73 -3.99 12.40
CA GLY A 223 8.10 -3.65 12.01
C GLY A 223 8.40 -2.16 12.20
N LEU A 224 8.14 -1.63 13.39
CA LEU A 224 8.25 -0.21 13.74
C LEU A 224 9.31 0.01 14.85
N PRO A 225 10.60 0.12 14.51
CA PRO A 225 11.67 0.24 15.50
C PRO A 225 11.54 1.48 16.39
N GLY A 226 10.98 2.59 15.87
CA GLY A 226 10.77 3.79 16.68
C GLY A 226 9.73 3.62 17.79
N LEU A 227 8.75 2.73 17.61
CA LEU A 227 7.77 2.40 18.63
C LEU A 227 8.39 1.47 19.69
N ASP A 228 9.27 0.59 19.27
CA ASP A 228 10.05 -0.30 20.15
C ASP A 228 10.93 0.50 21.10
N ASP A 229 11.75 1.41 20.57
CA ASP A 229 12.56 2.35 21.35
C ASP A 229 11.72 3.18 22.34
N PHE A 230 10.54 3.64 21.92
CA PHE A 230 9.63 4.38 22.79
C PHE A 230 9.11 3.50 23.94
N ALA A 231 8.75 2.26 23.65
CA ALA A 231 8.28 1.30 24.65
C ALA A 231 9.37 1.02 25.71
N ASP A 232 10.64 0.86 25.32
CA ASP A 232 11.77 0.74 26.23
C ASP A 232 11.93 1.96 27.15
N ILE A 233 11.83 3.17 26.62
CA ILE A 233 11.89 4.40 27.42
C ILE A 233 10.76 4.42 28.45
N MET A 234 9.56 4.03 28.06
CA MET A 234 8.41 4.02 28.95
C MET A 234 8.48 2.92 30.02
N ARG A 235 9.06 1.77 29.70
CA ARG A 235 9.37 0.71 30.66
C ARG A 235 10.33 1.22 31.74
N LEU A 236 11.45 1.82 31.35
CA LEU A 236 12.41 2.41 32.28
C LEU A 236 11.75 3.47 33.19
N SER A 237 10.90 4.31 32.62
CA SER A 237 10.13 5.30 33.39
C SER A 237 9.18 4.69 34.40
N GLY A 238 8.54 3.57 34.04
CA GLY A 238 7.58 2.88 34.91
C GLY A 238 8.23 2.12 36.05
N GLU A 239 9.38 1.48 35.78
CA GLU A 239 10.12 0.65 36.76
C GLU A 239 11.02 1.48 37.68
N GLU A 240 11.69 2.48 37.13
CA GLU A 240 12.73 3.24 37.85
C GLU A 240 12.27 4.61 38.36
N GLY A 241 11.06 5.07 37.95
CA GLY A 241 10.53 6.38 38.38
C GLY A 241 11.34 7.57 37.85
N ALA A 242 12.19 7.35 36.84
CA ALA A 242 13.12 8.35 36.33
C ALA A 242 12.38 9.53 35.65
N SER A 243 13.00 10.72 35.72
CA SER A 243 12.56 11.90 34.96
C SER A 243 12.82 11.72 33.47
N VAL A 244 11.83 11.21 32.75
CA VAL A 244 11.94 10.76 31.35
C VAL A 244 11.60 11.88 30.37
N TYR A 245 11.03 12.99 30.84
CA TYR A 245 10.64 14.11 29.98
C TYR A 245 11.76 14.58 29.03
N ALA A 246 12.98 14.76 29.57
CA ALA A 246 14.11 15.19 28.75
C ALA A 246 14.48 14.17 27.65
N ASN A 247 14.45 12.87 27.98
CA ASN A 247 14.75 11.80 27.05
C ASN A 247 13.67 11.68 25.95
N LEU A 248 12.40 11.76 26.32
CA LEU A 248 11.28 11.75 25.35
C LEU A 248 11.36 12.94 24.39
N ARG A 249 11.64 14.13 24.92
CA ARG A 249 11.77 15.34 24.09
C ARG A 249 12.98 15.28 23.17
N ALA A 250 14.11 14.77 23.64
CA ALA A 250 15.29 14.55 22.82
C ALA A 250 15.00 13.52 21.71
N ARG A 251 14.30 12.44 22.02
CA ARG A 251 13.93 11.41 21.03
C ARG A 251 12.98 11.97 19.97
N SER A 252 11.94 12.70 20.36
CA SER A 252 11.01 13.35 19.42
C SER A 252 11.75 14.31 18.50
N SER A 253 12.65 15.16 19.03
CA SER A 253 13.44 16.09 18.21
C SER A 253 14.38 15.35 17.25
N ALA A 254 15.02 14.27 17.66
CA ALA A 254 15.87 13.44 16.81
C ALA A 254 15.08 12.79 15.67
N MET A 255 13.87 12.28 15.94
CA MET A 255 13.00 11.71 14.92
C MET A 255 12.58 12.76 13.88
N ARG A 256 12.23 13.98 14.29
CA ARG A 256 11.90 15.08 13.38
C ARG A 256 13.09 15.46 12.49
N THR A 257 14.28 15.53 13.07
CA THR A 257 15.51 15.83 12.32
C THR A 257 15.82 14.74 11.30
N ALA A 258 15.69 13.47 11.69
CA ALA A 258 15.88 12.35 10.76
C ALA A 258 14.89 12.40 9.59
N MET A 259 13.60 12.64 9.86
CA MET A 259 12.58 12.78 8.80
C MET A 259 12.89 13.94 7.86
N LEU A 260 13.35 15.07 8.39
CA LEU A 260 13.71 16.23 7.56
C LEU A 260 14.89 15.89 6.64
N HIS A 261 15.88 15.15 7.14
CA HIS A 261 16.99 14.68 6.31
C HIS A 261 16.53 13.70 5.24
N ASP A 262 15.63 12.80 5.55
CA ASP A 262 15.06 11.85 4.58
C ASP A 262 14.25 12.57 3.50
N GLU A 263 13.42 13.56 3.86
CA GLU A 263 12.68 14.39 2.90
C GLU A 263 13.63 15.21 1.98
N ILE A 264 14.71 15.77 2.52
CA ILE A 264 15.73 16.47 1.73
C ILE A 264 16.45 15.49 0.80
N ALA A 265 16.80 14.29 1.28
CA ALA A 265 17.46 13.27 0.47
C ALA A 265 16.55 12.80 -0.68
N GLU A 266 15.25 12.60 -0.42
CA GLU A 266 14.27 12.24 -1.45
C GLU A 266 14.10 13.36 -2.49
N ALA A 267 13.99 14.62 -2.05
CA ALA A 267 13.91 15.76 -2.94
C ALA A 267 15.15 15.89 -3.84
N ASN A 268 16.35 15.68 -3.28
CA ASN A 268 17.59 15.68 -4.03
C ASN A 268 17.65 14.52 -5.05
N ALA A 269 17.21 13.32 -4.66
CA ALA A 269 17.16 12.17 -5.56
C ALA A 269 16.19 12.38 -6.73
N VAL A 270 15.05 13.04 -6.49
CA VAL A 270 14.11 13.43 -7.56
C VAL A 270 14.76 14.44 -8.49
N GLY A 271 15.45 15.47 -7.95
CA GLY A 271 16.18 16.46 -8.73
C GLY A 271 17.25 15.82 -9.62
N GLU A 272 18.03 14.88 -9.08
CA GLU A 272 19.06 14.17 -9.84
C GLU A 272 18.46 13.33 -10.97
N ARG A 273 17.37 12.60 -10.70
CA ARG A 273 16.66 11.82 -11.73
C ARG A 273 16.09 12.68 -12.87
N MET A 274 15.71 13.93 -12.59
CA MET A 274 15.23 14.87 -13.63
C MET A 274 16.37 15.42 -14.49
N THR A 275 17.60 15.45 -13.99
CA THR A 275 18.76 15.98 -14.72
C THR A 275 19.15 15.08 -15.90
N LEU A 276 19.02 13.74 -15.75
CA LEU A 276 19.34 12.77 -16.82
C LEU A 276 18.49 12.97 -18.09
N PRO A 277 17.15 12.99 -18.04
CA PRO A 277 16.33 13.21 -19.24
C PRO A 277 16.50 14.63 -19.79
N GLY A 278 16.74 15.64 -18.94
CA GLY A 278 17.00 17.00 -19.37
C GLY A 278 18.29 17.14 -20.17
N SER A 279 19.37 16.52 -19.69
CA SER A 279 20.66 16.54 -20.41
C SER A 279 20.59 15.75 -21.73
N LEU A 280 19.91 14.61 -21.75
CA LEU A 280 19.71 13.82 -22.97
C LEU A 280 18.91 14.61 -24.02
N LEU A 281 17.89 15.33 -23.60
CA LEU A 281 17.08 16.18 -24.47
C LEU A 281 17.93 17.34 -25.05
N GLY A 282 18.82 17.93 -24.24
CA GLY A 282 19.78 18.93 -24.67
C GLY A 282 20.76 18.41 -25.74
N VAL A 283 21.29 17.19 -25.54
CA VAL A 283 22.17 16.55 -26.52
C VAL A 283 21.45 16.24 -27.83
N ILE A 284 20.22 15.72 -27.77
CA ILE A 284 19.40 15.45 -28.99
C ILE A 284 19.10 16.77 -29.72
N PHE A 285 18.75 17.82 -29.01
CA PHE A 285 18.48 19.13 -29.60
C PHE A 285 19.74 19.71 -30.28
N MET A 286 20.89 19.60 -29.61
CA MET A 286 22.18 20.04 -30.20
C MET A 286 22.50 19.21 -31.46
N ALA A 287 22.33 17.89 -31.41
CA ALA A 287 22.54 17.01 -32.56
C ALA A 287 21.64 17.40 -33.75
N LEU A 288 20.39 17.75 -33.49
CA LEU A 288 19.41 18.14 -34.49
C LEU A 288 19.75 19.50 -35.14
N LEU A 289 20.33 20.42 -34.37
CA LEU A 289 20.82 21.70 -34.91
C LEU A 289 22.09 21.56 -35.75
N VAL A 290 22.97 20.66 -35.37
CA VAL A 290 24.27 20.45 -36.05
C VAL A 290 24.14 19.56 -37.28
N ALA A 291 23.20 18.59 -37.26
CA ALA A 291 23.01 17.63 -38.34
C ALA A 291 22.85 18.25 -39.75
N PRO A 292 22.05 19.32 -39.97
CA PRO A 292 21.91 19.93 -41.28
C PRO A 292 23.21 20.53 -41.79
N SER A 293 24.03 21.12 -40.89
CA SER A 293 25.31 21.70 -41.24
C SER A 293 26.32 20.65 -41.65
N LEU A 294 26.38 19.53 -40.91
CA LEU A 294 27.23 18.38 -41.25
C LEU A 294 26.82 17.72 -42.56
N LEU A 295 25.53 17.52 -42.79
CA LEU A 295 25.02 16.93 -44.02
C LEU A 295 25.37 17.80 -45.25
N ARG A 296 25.29 19.14 -45.14
CA ARG A 296 25.70 20.05 -46.23
C ARG A 296 27.19 19.97 -46.50
N MET A 297 28.02 19.81 -45.45
CA MET A 297 29.47 19.68 -45.61
C MET A 297 29.83 18.41 -46.38
N PHE A 298 29.15 17.25 -46.08
CA PHE A 298 29.38 15.98 -46.78
C PHE A 298 28.75 15.91 -48.18
N SER A 299 27.71 16.70 -48.47
CA SER A 299 27.06 16.76 -49.78
C SER A 299 27.75 17.68 -50.79
N ASN A 300 28.67 18.52 -50.33
CA ASN A 300 29.45 19.45 -51.16
C ASN A 300 30.87 18.95 -51.44
N THR A 301 31.23 17.75 -50.99
CA THR A 301 32.45 17.04 -51.34
C THR A 301 32.14 15.92 -52.35
#